data_f653f991985484781ca2395299727e34
#
_entry.id   f653f991985484781ca2395299727e34
#
_cell.length_a   1.000
_cell.length_b   1.000
_cell.length_c   1.000
_cell.angle_alpha   90.00
_cell.angle_beta   90.00
_cell.angle_gamma   90.00
#
_symmetry.space_group_name_H-M   'P 1'
#
loop_
_entity.id
_entity.type
_entity.pdbx_description
1 polymer ?
#
loop_
_entity_poly.entity_id
_entity_poly.type
_entity_poly.pdbx_seq_one_letter_code
_entity_poly.pdbx_strand_id
1 'polypeptide(L)'
;YPFLTCDYPYFSAATTTFCNSLWPESTPAAERGMLIRKTLRDLYSDPRGQFEENQTDTNSYYIGFEGTFELRGNEMNWDVGYNHGSVDIFASSEDIVRERLVTATDVGINPATGEIDCKMNYVANYLGLTYGAANPYDSTRYHPVGFGSAGLPGDCIPYNPLGLNYNNPAGAYVMTDVRRETHNTQDIFYAELSGVVGSIPAGDVQFSMGIENREESLQFVGSSVQNLLLTRSTPIVDNVNSYDTDERYVEFSVPLIDDDMGLTFKGWGIKELRLDASYREIDNSFSGTYSVDAANIYMQISEGVALRGGTQSAVRTPDLVDVFEPQRTSYNSAQDPCDYRYIDLGVDPAMRRANCEAEPWFVDPFDSKIVNRTAEGRSGGNPNLLNELGDTTTIGLIYQPTGDWIKGDLSVGIDLVTIEISDTVESFSVTQNMNACYDYAAQEDKFCNTFTRLTDPADVDANNALGDVIDFILAKNNVGVRNFETYIINLDYNIETAVGDWGYRFRGYN
;
A
#
# COMPACT_ATOMS: atom_id res chain seq x y z
N TYR A 1 -9.41 27.27 -2.07
CA TYR A 1 -10.13 28.15 -3.01
C TYR A 1 -10.07 29.57 -2.47
N PRO A 2 -9.32 30.54 -3.09
CA PRO A 2 -9.35 31.92 -2.65
C PRO A 2 -10.72 32.52 -2.91
N PHE A 3 -11.26 33.23 -1.93
CA PHE A 3 -12.38 34.15 -2.12
C PHE A 3 -11.80 35.47 -2.59
N LEU A 4 -12.13 35.87 -3.83
CA LEU A 4 -11.66 37.11 -4.44
C LEU A 4 -12.80 38.14 -4.43
N THR A 5 -12.54 39.31 -3.89
CA THR A 5 -13.53 40.43 -3.88
C THR A 5 -13.86 40.90 -5.29
N CYS A 6 -15.05 41.45 -5.50
CA CYS A 6 -15.49 41.85 -6.85
C CYS A 6 -14.67 42.98 -7.45
N ASP A 7 -13.89 43.71 -6.66
CA ASP A 7 -12.94 44.75 -7.07
C ASP A 7 -11.50 44.20 -7.27
N TYR A 8 -11.35 42.85 -7.34
CA TYR A 8 -10.05 42.21 -7.48
C TYR A 8 -9.28 42.72 -8.72
N PRO A 9 -8.04 43.20 -8.57
CA PRO A 9 -7.33 43.95 -9.62
C PRO A 9 -7.13 43.21 -10.94
N TYR A 10 -7.11 41.87 -10.92
CA TYR A 10 -7.00 41.06 -12.14
C TYR A 10 -8.35 40.79 -12.80
N PHE A 11 -9.49 41.20 -12.25
CA PHE A 11 -10.78 41.03 -12.91
C PHE A 11 -10.93 42.02 -14.06
N SER A 12 -11.47 41.50 -15.17
CA SER A 12 -11.95 42.37 -16.24
C SER A 12 -13.20 43.14 -15.79
N ALA A 13 -13.50 44.25 -16.43
CA ALA A 13 -14.74 45.01 -16.16
C ALA A 13 -15.99 44.11 -16.24
N ALA A 14 -16.02 43.19 -17.19
CA ALA A 14 -17.12 42.24 -17.33
C ALA A 14 -17.19 41.24 -16.14
N THR A 15 -16.05 40.76 -15.68
CA THR A 15 -15.96 39.87 -14.50
C THR A 15 -16.38 40.58 -13.23
N THR A 16 -15.95 41.83 -13.05
CA THR A 16 -16.37 42.68 -11.94
C THR A 16 -17.88 42.90 -11.93
N THR A 17 -18.46 43.22 -13.09
CA THR A 17 -19.90 43.43 -13.23
C THR A 17 -20.66 42.14 -12.92
N PHE A 18 -20.22 41.02 -13.45
CA PHE A 18 -20.79 39.68 -13.17
C PHE A 18 -20.70 39.34 -11.67
N CYS A 19 -19.53 39.50 -11.07
CA CYS A 19 -19.34 39.25 -9.64
C CYS A 19 -20.31 40.10 -8.79
N ASN A 20 -20.44 41.38 -9.07
CA ASN A 20 -21.35 42.26 -8.33
C ASN A 20 -22.83 41.87 -8.53
N SER A 21 -23.19 41.29 -9.69
CA SER A 21 -24.56 40.84 -9.96
C SER A 21 -24.99 39.61 -9.15
N LEU A 22 -24.05 38.88 -8.59
CA LEU A 22 -24.31 37.73 -7.73
C LEU A 22 -24.78 38.10 -6.32
N TRP A 23 -24.65 39.36 -5.93
CA TRP A 23 -24.90 39.85 -4.57
C TRP A 23 -26.05 40.83 -4.52
N PRO A 24 -26.88 40.84 -3.47
CA PRO A 24 -27.85 41.89 -3.22
C PRO A 24 -27.18 43.28 -3.12
N GLU A 25 -27.86 44.31 -3.61
CA GLU A 25 -27.35 45.71 -3.52
C GLU A 25 -27.05 46.17 -2.08
N SER A 26 -27.75 45.57 -1.10
CA SER A 26 -27.55 45.81 0.32
C SER A 26 -26.23 45.23 0.87
N THR A 27 -25.57 44.32 0.15
CA THR A 27 -24.29 43.74 0.61
C THR A 27 -23.18 44.78 0.41
N PRO A 28 -22.37 45.11 1.46
CA PRO A 28 -21.22 45.99 1.31
C PRO A 28 -20.28 45.54 0.19
N ALA A 29 -19.75 46.50 -0.59
CA ALA A 29 -18.89 46.16 -1.74
C ALA A 29 -17.65 45.34 -1.34
N ALA A 30 -17.09 45.58 -0.16
CA ALA A 30 -15.94 44.84 0.38
C ALA A 30 -16.25 43.37 0.75
N GLU A 31 -17.52 43.00 0.88
CA GLU A 31 -17.98 41.65 1.22
C GLU A 31 -18.44 40.88 -0.03
N ARG A 32 -18.57 41.57 -1.17
CA ARG A 32 -18.93 40.93 -2.43
C ARG A 32 -17.72 40.27 -3.04
N GLY A 33 -17.83 39.01 -3.41
CA GLY A 33 -16.74 38.26 -4.06
C GLY A 33 -17.19 36.93 -4.62
N MET A 34 -16.25 36.20 -5.17
CA MET A 34 -16.48 34.86 -5.70
C MET A 34 -15.33 33.94 -5.33
N LEU A 35 -15.67 32.66 -5.18
CA LEU A 35 -14.68 31.61 -5.02
C LEU A 35 -14.13 31.21 -6.40
N ILE A 36 -12.82 31.19 -6.51
CA ILE A 36 -12.14 30.72 -7.73
C ILE A 36 -11.58 29.32 -7.50
N ARG A 37 -12.01 28.37 -8.29
CA ARG A 37 -11.40 27.05 -8.34
C ARG A 37 -10.35 27.04 -9.45
N LYS A 38 -9.09 26.76 -9.04
CA LYS A 38 -7.98 26.69 -9.96
C LYS A 38 -7.06 25.52 -9.59
N THR A 39 -6.55 24.81 -10.59
CA THR A 39 -5.39 23.94 -10.44
C THR A 39 -4.15 24.84 -10.43
N LEU A 40 -3.31 24.72 -9.41
CA LEU A 40 -2.13 25.58 -9.21
C LEU A 40 -0.92 25.12 -10.05
N ARG A 41 -1.19 24.45 -11.17
CA ARG A 41 -0.18 23.86 -12.05
C ARG A 41 0.82 24.85 -12.63
N ASP A 42 0.41 26.08 -12.78
CA ASP A 42 1.23 27.18 -13.30
C ASP A 42 2.21 27.78 -12.28
N LEU A 43 2.18 27.34 -11.03
CA LEU A 43 3.15 27.71 -9.99
C LEU A 43 4.35 26.77 -9.91
N TYR A 44 4.20 25.53 -10.41
CA TYR A 44 5.29 24.55 -10.39
C TYR A 44 6.40 24.92 -11.38
N SER A 45 7.63 24.58 -11.03
CA SER A 45 8.81 24.82 -11.88
C SER A 45 8.73 23.98 -13.17
N ASP A 46 8.16 22.79 -13.10
CA ASP A 46 7.92 21.95 -14.28
C ASP A 46 6.52 22.26 -14.88
N PRO A 47 6.45 22.62 -16.18
CA PRO A 47 5.17 22.92 -16.83
C PRO A 47 4.22 21.71 -16.92
N ARG A 48 4.70 20.50 -16.68
CA ARG A 48 3.86 19.30 -16.54
C ARG A 48 3.09 19.27 -15.21
N GLY A 49 3.46 20.10 -14.24
CA GLY A 49 2.88 20.23 -12.91
C GLY A 49 3.78 19.61 -11.84
N GLN A 50 3.19 19.13 -10.77
CA GLN A 50 3.96 18.52 -9.68
C GLN A 50 4.82 17.37 -10.21
N PHE A 51 6.10 17.45 -10.00
CA PHE A 51 7.08 16.43 -10.36
C PHE A 51 7.73 15.93 -9.08
N GLU A 52 7.87 14.62 -8.97
CA GLU A 52 8.58 13.98 -7.87
C GLU A 52 9.80 13.28 -8.43
N GLU A 53 10.96 13.60 -7.92
CA GLU A 53 12.20 12.93 -8.23
C GLU A 53 12.49 11.92 -7.12
N ASN A 54 12.67 10.66 -7.52
CA ASN A 54 13.00 9.58 -6.60
C ASN A 54 14.36 9.01 -6.95
N GLN A 55 15.23 8.88 -5.97
CA GLN A 55 16.50 8.16 -6.04
C GLN A 55 16.43 6.99 -5.06
N THR A 56 16.87 5.82 -5.51
CA THR A 56 16.95 4.63 -4.66
C THR A 56 18.37 4.09 -4.72
N ASP A 57 19.00 3.99 -3.56
CA ASP A 57 20.32 3.39 -3.39
C ASP A 57 20.16 2.08 -2.61
N THR A 58 20.68 0.98 -3.18
CA THR A 58 20.58 -0.35 -2.56
C THR A 58 21.97 -0.93 -2.36
N ASN A 59 22.23 -1.41 -1.14
CA ASN A 59 23.46 -2.09 -0.78
C ASN A 59 23.14 -3.44 -0.15
N SER A 60 23.94 -4.47 -0.46
CA SER A 60 23.83 -5.77 0.18
C SER A 60 25.19 -6.42 0.26
N TYR A 61 25.49 -7.07 1.36
CA TYR A 61 26.68 -7.90 1.50
C TYR A 61 26.38 -9.14 2.34
N TYR A 62 27.06 -10.22 2.02
CA TYR A 62 26.93 -11.51 2.65
C TYR A 62 28.33 -12.04 3.03
N ILE A 63 28.40 -12.65 4.19
CA ILE A 63 29.57 -13.43 4.62
C ILE A 63 29.08 -14.74 5.24
N GLY A 64 29.67 -15.85 4.82
CA GLY A 64 29.27 -17.16 5.32
C GLY A 64 30.46 -18.12 5.39
N PHE A 65 30.27 -19.15 6.16
CA PHE A 65 31.19 -20.28 6.32
C PHE A 65 30.39 -21.57 6.23
N GLU A 66 30.90 -22.51 5.44
CA GLU A 66 30.34 -23.82 5.29
C GLU A 66 31.41 -24.90 5.51
N GLY A 67 30.99 -26.08 5.86
CA GLY A 67 31.90 -27.19 6.02
C GLY A 67 31.21 -28.51 6.29
N THR A 68 32.02 -29.57 6.31
CA THR A 68 31.55 -30.93 6.60
C THR A 68 32.35 -31.55 7.74
N PHE A 69 31.69 -32.45 8.47
CA PHE A 69 32.37 -33.31 9.48
C PHE A 69 31.65 -34.66 9.54
N GLU A 70 32.37 -35.64 10.04
CA GLU A 70 31.79 -36.97 10.28
C GLU A 70 31.27 -37.11 11.70
N LEU A 71 30.03 -37.62 11.84
CA LEU A 71 29.45 -37.95 13.14
C LEU A 71 28.90 -39.42 13.07
N ARG A 72 29.47 -40.31 13.88
CA ARG A 72 29.08 -41.71 13.91
C ARG A 72 29.17 -42.43 12.56
N GLY A 73 30.06 -41.99 11.67
CA GLY A 73 30.24 -42.56 10.33
C GLY A 73 29.35 -41.94 9.26
N ASN A 74 28.51 -40.94 9.61
CA ASN A 74 27.70 -40.21 8.68
C ASN A 74 28.29 -38.81 8.47
N GLU A 75 28.24 -38.33 7.23
CA GLU A 75 28.65 -36.97 6.89
C GLU A 75 27.58 -35.97 7.31
N MET A 76 28.01 -34.93 7.98
CA MET A 76 27.20 -33.78 8.39
C MET A 76 27.69 -32.54 7.67
N ASN A 77 26.77 -31.72 7.17
CA ASN A 77 27.05 -30.43 6.56
C ASN A 77 26.57 -29.33 7.51
N TRP A 78 27.35 -28.30 7.63
CA TRP A 78 26.99 -27.10 8.38
C TRP A 78 27.22 -25.85 7.56
N ASP A 79 26.34 -24.88 7.75
CA ASP A 79 26.44 -23.53 7.17
C ASP A 79 26.07 -22.49 8.22
N VAL A 80 26.85 -21.40 8.26
CA VAL A 80 26.62 -20.26 9.15
C VAL A 80 26.86 -19.01 8.33
N GLY A 81 25.90 -18.12 8.30
CA GLY A 81 25.99 -16.91 7.50
C GLY A 81 25.40 -15.68 8.17
N TYR A 82 25.86 -14.54 7.67
CA TYR A 82 25.32 -13.23 7.97
C TYR A 82 25.11 -12.45 6.69
N ASN A 83 23.93 -11.87 6.56
CA ASN A 83 23.55 -11.00 5.45
C ASN A 83 23.10 -9.65 5.99
N HIS A 84 23.59 -8.58 5.36
CA HIS A 84 23.10 -7.22 5.58
C HIS A 84 22.58 -6.64 4.28
N GLY A 85 21.39 -6.04 4.30
CA GLY A 85 20.80 -5.29 3.22
C GLY A 85 20.36 -3.90 3.66
N SER A 86 20.56 -2.90 2.82
CA SER A 86 19.99 -1.56 3.02
C SER A 86 19.41 -0.98 1.74
N VAL A 87 18.30 -0.26 1.89
CA VAL A 87 17.66 0.49 0.81
C VAL A 87 17.35 1.90 1.31
N ASP A 88 18.01 2.87 0.68
CA ASP A 88 17.80 4.29 0.95
C ASP A 88 17.01 4.91 -0.18
N ILE A 89 15.86 5.52 0.12
CA ILE A 89 14.98 6.18 -0.85
C ILE A 89 14.92 7.67 -0.52
N PHE A 90 15.29 8.49 -1.50
CA PHE A 90 15.20 9.94 -1.43
C PHE A 90 14.13 10.42 -2.39
N ALA A 91 13.10 11.06 -1.87
CA ALA A 91 12.03 11.66 -2.66
C ALA A 91 12.04 13.17 -2.51
N SER A 92 12.10 13.89 -3.63
CA SER A 92 12.07 15.35 -3.67
C SER A 92 10.92 15.83 -4.56
N SER A 93 10.14 16.79 -4.07
CA SER A 93 9.05 17.40 -4.84
C SER A 93 8.86 18.84 -4.40
N GLU A 94 8.15 19.63 -5.21
CA GLU A 94 7.74 20.98 -4.82
C GLU A 94 6.39 20.94 -4.09
N ASP A 95 6.27 21.73 -3.02
CA ASP A 95 5.01 21.96 -2.31
C ASP A 95 4.75 23.45 -2.08
N ILE A 96 3.50 23.78 -1.84
CA ILE A 96 3.02 25.14 -1.68
C ILE A 96 3.20 25.58 -0.23
N VAL A 97 3.88 26.71 -0.04
CA VAL A 97 3.88 27.43 1.24
C VAL A 97 2.57 28.20 1.34
N ARG A 98 1.67 27.75 2.22
CA ARG A 98 0.29 28.26 2.34
C ARG A 98 0.22 29.77 2.49
N GLU A 99 1.01 30.31 3.38
CA GLU A 99 1.03 31.75 3.70
C GLU A 99 1.52 32.57 2.53
N ARG A 100 2.53 32.09 1.83
CA ARG A 100 3.04 32.77 0.64
C ARG A 100 2.01 32.77 -0.50
N LEU A 101 1.23 31.70 -0.65
CA LEU A 101 0.14 31.67 -1.62
C LEU A 101 -0.94 32.70 -1.26
N VAL A 102 -1.30 32.78 0.03
CA VAL A 102 -2.28 33.75 0.52
C VAL A 102 -1.80 35.19 0.24
N THR A 103 -0.57 35.51 0.64
CA THR A 103 -0.01 36.86 0.42
C THR A 103 0.16 37.22 -1.05
N ALA A 104 0.56 36.25 -1.89
CA ALA A 104 0.69 36.40 -3.34
C ALA A 104 -0.66 36.63 -4.04
N THR A 105 -1.76 36.14 -3.48
CA THR A 105 -3.13 36.35 -4.01
C THR A 105 -3.80 37.59 -3.42
N ASP A 106 -3.34 38.14 -2.29
CA ASP A 106 -3.87 39.38 -1.71
C ASP A 106 -3.16 40.58 -2.32
N VAL A 107 -3.63 40.96 -3.49
CA VAL A 107 -3.06 42.04 -4.32
C VAL A 107 -3.92 43.29 -4.35
N GLY A 108 -3.30 44.39 -4.69
CA GLY A 108 -3.93 45.70 -4.89
C GLY A 108 -3.11 46.57 -5.84
N ILE A 109 -3.60 47.78 -6.15
CA ILE A 109 -2.81 48.76 -6.90
C ILE A 109 -1.87 49.43 -5.92
N ASN A 110 -0.57 49.31 -6.13
CA ASN A 110 0.45 49.97 -5.33
C ASN A 110 0.41 51.49 -5.62
N PRO A 111 0.13 52.34 -4.63
CA PRO A 111 -0.05 53.77 -4.85
C PRO A 111 1.26 54.45 -5.28
N ALA A 112 2.42 53.88 -5.05
CA ALA A 112 3.70 54.45 -5.44
C ALA A 112 4.07 54.16 -6.90
N THR A 113 3.65 52.99 -7.44
CA THR A 113 4.00 52.56 -8.79
C THR A 113 2.83 52.59 -9.77
N GLY A 114 1.60 52.52 -9.26
CA GLY A 114 0.37 52.35 -10.09
C GLY A 114 0.17 50.96 -10.65
N GLU A 115 1.01 49.99 -10.29
CA GLU A 115 0.95 48.60 -10.75
C GLU A 115 0.29 47.66 -9.74
N ILE A 116 -0.16 46.50 -10.19
CA ILE A 116 -0.68 45.44 -9.30
C ILE A 116 0.50 44.87 -8.52
N ASP A 117 0.41 44.88 -7.20
CA ASP A 117 1.42 44.37 -6.30
C ASP A 117 0.77 43.68 -5.10
N CYS A 118 1.52 42.81 -4.39
CA CYS A 118 1.07 42.26 -3.13
C CYS A 118 0.84 43.37 -2.12
N LYS A 119 -0.30 43.39 -1.43
CA LYS A 119 -0.56 44.39 -0.38
C LYS A 119 0.52 44.38 0.71
N MET A 120 1.08 43.18 0.98
CA MET A 120 2.21 43.05 1.92
C MET A 120 3.41 43.91 1.58
N ASN A 121 3.66 44.21 0.30
CA ASN A 121 4.83 44.99 -0.13
C ASN A 121 4.70 46.51 0.15
N TYR A 122 3.48 47.02 0.26
CA TYR A 122 3.27 48.49 0.36
C TYR A 122 2.31 48.94 1.47
N VAL A 123 1.56 48.03 2.08
CA VAL A 123 0.67 48.37 3.19
C VAL A 123 1.44 48.31 4.50
N ALA A 124 1.58 49.44 5.19
CA ALA A 124 2.23 49.51 6.48
C ALA A 124 1.47 48.67 7.52
N ASN A 125 2.21 47.87 8.31
CA ASN A 125 1.65 46.92 9.29
C ASN A 125 0.66 45.91 8.68
N TYR A 126 0.93 45.47 7.48
CA TYR A 126 0.15 44.40 6.84
C TYR A 126 0.14 43.17 7.74
N LEU A 127 -1.04 42.80 8.20
CA LEU A 127 -1.20 41.66 9.10
C LEU A 127 -1.58 40.37 8.40
N GLY A 128 -1.81 40.41 7.08
CA GLY A 128 -2.21 39.25 6.29
C GLY A 128 -3.55 38.64 6.70
N LEU A 129 -4.29 39.31 7.56
CA LEU A 129 -5.35 38.73 8.39
C LEU A 129 -6.75 38.79 7.82
N THR A 130 -6.94 39.31 6.63
CA THR A 130 -8.27 39.40 6.05
C THR A 130 -8.88 38.05 5.70
N TYR A 131 -8.11 36.97 5.78
CA TYR A 131 -8.60 35.61 5.56
C TYR A 131 -9.24 34.97 6.80
N GLY A 132 -8.94 35.43 8.00
CA GLY A 132 -9.40 34.79 9.23
C GLY A 132 -10.82 35.15 9.67
N ALA A 133 -11.31 36.34 9.31
CA ALA A 133 -12.59 36.83 9.83
C ALA A 133 -13.78 36.61 8.89
N ALA A 134 -13.55 36.28 7.65
CA ALA A 134 -14.60 36.14 6.63
C ALA A 134 -14.52 34.85 5.80
N ASN A 135 -13.68 33.87 6.20
CA ASN A 135 -13.74 32.59 5.58
C ASN A 135 -14.78 31.72 6.31
N PRO A 136 -15.99 31.53 5.78
CA PRO A 136 -17.00 30.67 6.40
C PRO A 136 -16.58 29.20 6.37
N TYR A 137 -15.39 28.88 5.86
CA TYR A 137 -14.99 27.53 5.49
C TYR A 137 -14.02 26.86 6.45
N ASP A 138 -13.35 27.59 7.37
CA ASP A 138 -12.52 26.94 8.37
C ASP A 138 -12.06 27.87 9.52
N SER A 139 -12.89 28.00 10.53
CA SER A 139 -12.49 28.69 11.76
C SER A 139 -11.64 27.82 12.70
N THR A 140 -11.58 26.49 12.46
CA THR A 140 -10.94 25.53 13.36
C THR A 140 -9.57 25.05 12.90
N ARG A 141 -9.23 25.24 11.62
CA ARG A 141 -7.93 24.84 11.03
C ARG A 141 -6.96 26.00 10.87
N TYR A 142 -7.26 27.14 11.43
CA TYR A 142 -6.37 28.29 11.38
C TYR A 142 -5.30 28.17 12.45
N HIS A 143 -4.11 27.77 12.05
CA HIS A 143 -2.94 28.02 12.88
C HIS A 143 -2.64 29.50 12.83
N PRO A 144 -2.46 30.19 13.98
CA PRO A 144 -2.00 31.55 14.00
C PRO A 144 -0.63 31.58 13.33
N VAL A 145 -0.62 32.18 12.16
CA VAL A 145 0.55 32.27 11.32
C VAL A 145 1.55 33.19 12.00
N GLY A 146 2.65 32.64 12.46
CA GLY A 146 3.82 33.48 12.75
C GLY A 146 4.37 33.99 11.41
N PHE A 147 4.48 35.30 11.25
CA PHE A 147 4.98 35.97 10.03
C PHE A 147 6.36 35.50 9.52
N GLY A 148 7.02 34.58 10.20
CA GLY A 148 8.37 34.13 9.87
C GLY A 148 8.51 33.41 8.52
N SER A 149 7.39 32.92 7.91
CA SER A 149 7.44 32.18 6.66
C SER A 149 6.87 32.93 5.44
N ALA A 150 6.19 34.05 5.66
CA ALA A 150 5.61 34.83 4.56
C ALA A 150 6.64 35.67 3.76
N GLY A 151 7.91 35.67 4.20
CA GLY A 151 8.95 36.54 3.60
C GLY A 151 8.96 37.95 4.22
N LEU A 152 9.91 38.75 3.78
CA LEU A 152 9.99 40.16 4.18
C LEU A 152 9.09 41.02 3.28
N PRO A 153 8.59 42.17 3.76
CA PRO A 153 7.95 43.15 2.89
C PRO A 153 8.87 43.51 1.70
N GLY A 154 8.32 43.41 0.48
CA GLY A 154 9.07 43.62 -0.76
C GLY A 154 9.49 42.33 -1.47
N ASP A 155 9.43 41.16 -0.81
CA ASP A 155 9.78 39.86 -1.42
C ASP A 155 8.59 39.17 -2.09
N CYS A 156 7.36 39.60 -1.79
CA CYS A 156 6.17 38.97 -2.34
C CYS A 156 6.02 39.24 -3.83
N ILE A 157 5.79 38.16 -4.59
CA ILE A 157 5.51 38.23 -6.02
C ILE A 157 4.02 37.99 -6.26
N PRO A 158 3.29 39.00 -6.84
CA PRO A 158 1.85 38.88 -7.03
C PRO A 158 1.47 37.72 -7.96
N TYR A 159 0.47 36.95 -7.55
CA TYR A 159 -0.04 35.84 -8.30
C TYR A 159 -1.40 36.15 -8.90
N ASN A 160 -1.49 36.05 -10.22
CA ASN A 160 -2.77 36.14 -10.93
C ASN A 160 -3.42 34.73 -10.99
N PRO A 161 -4.47 34.45 -10.22
CA PRO A 161 -5.13 33.15 -10.23
C PRO A 161 -6.04 32.92 -11.46
N LEU A 162 -6.17 33.88 -12.36
CA LEU A 162 -7.04 33.80 -13.53
C LEU A 162 -6.26 33.25 -14.74
N GLY A 163 -6.83 32.23 -15.39
CA GLY A 163 -6.18 31.59 -16.54
C GLY A 163 -5.00 30.69 -16.15
N LEU A 164 -4.29 30.19 -17.15
CA LEU A 164 -3.06 29.40 -17.01
C LEU A 164 -1.89 30.25 -17.52
N ASN A 165 -0.94 30.50 -16.68
CA ASN A 165 0.27 31.22 -17.01
C ASN A 165 1.48 30.39 -16.57
N TYR A 166 1.90 29.48 -17.44
CA TYR A 166 3.08 28.64 -17.20
C TYR A 166 4.32 29.49 -17.04
N ASN A 167 5.22 29.08 -16.16
CA ASN A 167 6.38 29.85 -15.70
C ASN A 167 5.98 31.17 -14.96
N ASN A 168 4.94 31.10 -14.16
CA ASN A 168 4.51 32.24 -13.35
C ASN A 168 5.61 32.63 -12.35
N PRO A 169 6.08 33.89 -12.34
CA PRO A 169 7.13 34.33 -11.43
C PRO A 169 6.76 34.11 -9.95
N ALA A 170 5.48 34.12 -9.60
CA ALA A 170 5.03 33.83 -8.25
C ALA A 170 5.38 32.42 -7.78
N GLY A 171 5.64 31.48 -8.71
CA GLY A 171 6.12 30.15 -8.34
C GLY A 171 7.38 30.18 -7.50
N ALA A 172 8.37 31.01 -7.85
CA ALA A 172 9.60 31.17 -7.10
C ALA A 172 9.39 31.68 -5.66
N TYR A 173 8.28 32.38 -5.40
CA TYR A 173 7.92 32.86 -4.07
C TYR A 173 7.04 31.87 -3.30
N VAL A 174 6.08 31.24 -3.98
CA VAL A 174 5.04 30.42 -3.37
C VAL A 174 5.48 28.98 -3.12
N MET A 175 6.34 28.43 -4.00
CA MET A 175 6.77 27.04 -3.92
C MET A 175 8.02 26.87 -3.04
N THR A 176 8.19 25.68 -2.52
CA THR A 176 9.38 25.25 -1.80
C THR A 176 9.67 23.79 -2.07
N ASP A 177 10.93 23.41 -2.04
CA ASP A 177 11.32 22.01 -2.15
C ASP A 177 11.04 21.29 -0.83
N VAL A 178 10.44 20.12 -0.94
CA VAL A 178 10.23 19.20 0.15
C VAL A 178 10.95 17.88 -0.14
N ARG A 179 11.78 17.46 0.80
CA ARG A 179 12.56 16.23 0.69
C ARG A 179 12.13 15.27 1.77
N ARG A 180 11.91 14.02 1.38
CA ARG A 180 11.59 12.91 2.26
C ARG A 180 12.63 11.83 2.07
N GLU A 181 13.01 11.17 3.14
CA GLU A 181 13.98 10.08 3.12
C GLU A 181 13.37 8.86 3.81
N THR A 182 13.61 7.69 3.25
CA THR A 182 13.23 6.42 3.85
C THR A 182 14.44 5.52 3.85
N HIS A 183 14.80 4.99 5.00
CA HIS A 183 15.92 4.09 5.19
C HIS A 183 15.39 2.76 5.68
N ASN A 184 15.60 1.70 4.90
CA ASN A 184 15.27 0.33 5.28
C ASN A 184 16.56 -0.45 5.48
N THR A 185 16.64 -1.20 6.57
CA THR A 185 17.73 -2.16 6.77
C THR A 185 17.19 -3.53 7.14
N GLN A 186 17.92 -4.55 6.76
CA GLN A 186 17.67 -5.93 7.15
C GLN A 186 18.99 -6.61 7.46
N ASP A 187 19.08 -7.19 8.65
CA ASP A 187 20.21 -7.97 9.12
C ASP A 187 19.74 -9.40 9.41
N ILE A 188 20.38 -10.39 8.80
CA ILE A 188 20.03 -11.80 8.95
C ILE A 188 21.26 -12.58 9.39
N PHE A 189 21.15 -13.26 10.51
CA PHE A 189 22.09 -14.29 10.94
C PHE A 189 21.39 -15.64 10.90
N TYR A 190 22.06 -16.67 10.34
CA TYR A 190 21.53 -18.02 10.35
C TYR A 190 22.63 -19.05 10.62
N ALA A 191 22.20 -20.19 11.13
CA ALA A 191 23.04 -21.38 11.25
C ALA A 191 22.21 -22.63 10.95
N GLU A 192 22.74 -23.49 10.10
CA GLU A 192 22.12 -24.73 9.65
C GLU A 192 23.03 -25.94 9.84
N LEU A 193 22.43 -27.07 10.16
CA LEU A 193 23.06 -28.39 10.20
C LEU A 193 22.18 -29.41 9.48
N SER A 194 22.76 -30.14 8.52
CA SER A 194 22.06 -31.17 7.79
C SER A 194 22.90 -32.44 7.64
N GLY A 195 22.27 -33.59 7.38
CA GLY A 195 22.97 -34.83 7.19
C GLY A 195 22.09 -36.06 7.34
N VAL A 196 22.72 -37.19 7.60
CA VAL A 196 22.05 -38.49 7.79
C VAL A 196 21.99 -38.83 9.27
N VAL A 197 20.77 -38.99 9.82
CA VAL A 197 20.57 -39.42 11.22
C VAL A 197 20.91 -40.89 11.41
N GLY A 198 20.62 -41.70 10.42
CA GLY A 198 20.83 -43.14 10.43
C GLY A 198 20.11 -43.79 9.24
N SER A 199 20.33 -45.12 9.07
CA SER A 199 19.75 -45.89 7.98
C SER A 199 18.69 -46.86 8.48
N ILE A 200 17.58 -46.95 7.76
CA ILE A 200 16.53 -47.93 7.95
C ILE A 200 16.52 -48.88 6.74
N PRO A 201 15.76 -50.00 6.73
CA PRO A 201 15.79 -50.91 5.60
C PRO A 201 15.49 -50.31 4.23
N ALA A 202 14.75 -49.22 4.19
CA ALA A 202 14.38 -48.50 2.96
C ALA A 202 15.38 -47.39 2.56
N GLY A 203 16.43 -47.14 3.31
CA GLY A 203 17.46 -46.17 3.00
C GLY A 203 17.82 -45.24 4.16
N ASP A 204 18.49 -44.15 3.84
CA ASP A 204 19.00 -43.17 4.82
C ASP A 204 17.93 -42.16 5.21
N VAL A 205 17.75 -41.98 6.51
CA VAL A 205 16.91 -40.92 7.07
C VAL A 205 17.73 -39.62 7.12
N GLN A 206 17.32 -38.66 6.32
CA GLN A 206 17.97 -37.35 6.24
C GLN A 206 17.26 -36.32 7.15
N PHE A 207 18.01 -35.35 7.63
CA PHE A 207 17.48 -34.23 8.39
C PHE A 207 18.16 -32.94 8.01
N SER A 208 17.46 -31.83 8.22
CA SER A 208 18.01 -30.48 8.30
C SER A 208 17.39 -29.78 9.51
N MET A 209 18.19 -28.98 10.21
CA MET A 209 17.72 -28.12 11.28
C MET A 209 18.50 -26.80 11.26
N GLY A 210 17.86 -25.74 11.67
CA GLY A 210 18.53 -24.45 11.72
C GLY A 210 17.84 -23.45 12.62
N ILE A 211 18.55 -22.36 12.81
CA ILE A 211 18.07 -21.16 13.47
C ILE A 211 18.35 -19.97 12.58
N GLU A 212 17.45 -19.00 12.60
CA GLU A 212 17.60 -17.70 11.93
C GLU A 212 17.18 -16.59 12.90
N ASN A 213 17.95 -15.52 12.95
CA ASN A 213 17.58 -14.28 13.58
C ASN A 213 17.61 -13.18 12.52
N ARG A 214 16.53 -12.45 12.38
CA ARG A 214 16.37 -11.37 11.41
C ARG A 214 15.89 -10.10 12.11
N GLU A 215 16.64 -9.03 11.97
CA GLU A 215 16.26 -7.69 12.38
C GLU A 215 15.92 -6.86 11.14
N GLU A 216 14.73 -6.25 11.14
CA GLU A 216 14.28 -5.36 10.09
C GLU A 216 13.95 -3.99 10.67
N SER A 217 14.46 -2.93 10.05
CA SER A 217 14.18 -1.57 10.50
C SER A 217 13.76 -0.65 9.37
N LEU A 218 12.90 0.30 9.71
CA LEU A 218 12.36 1.29 8.82
C LEU A 218 12.44 2.66 9.49
N GLN A 219 13.11 3.60 8.85
CA GLN A 219 13.16 5.00 9.27
C GLN A 219 12.56 5.90 8.21
N PHE A 220 11.61 6.75 8.61
CA PHE A 220 11.14 7.87 7.82
C PHE A 220 11.72 9.17 8.36
N VAL A 221 12.24 10.02 7.45
CA VAL A 221 12.68 11.38 7.75
C VAL A 221 11.87 12.34 6.87
N GLY A 222 11.03 13.15 7.51
CA GLY A 222 10.17 14.11 6.85
C GLY A 222 10.88 15.41 6.50
N SER A 223 10.27 16.21 5.64
CA SER A 223 10.76 17.55 5.34
C SER A 223 10.52 18.48 6.53
N SER A 224 11.56 19.18 6.97
CA SER A 224 11.46 20.16 8.07
C SER A 224 10.42 21.25 7.78
N VAL A 225 10.25 21.67 6.52
CA VAL A 225 9.27 22.67 6.11
C VAL A 225 7.84 22.14 6.27
N GLN A 226 7.61 20.85 5.96
CA GLN A 226 6.31 20.20 6.19
C GLN A 226 6.06 19.98 7.68
N ASN A 227 7.07 19.54 8.42
CA ASN A 227 6.97 19.29 9.87
C ASN A 227 6.68 20.57 10.67
N LEU A 228 7.07 21.73 10.16
CA LEU A 228 6.70 23.03 10.69
C LEU A 228 5.29 23.52 10.25
N LEU A 229 4.51 22.69 9.56
CA LEU A 229 3.16 23.01 9.05
C LEU A 229 3.12 24.18 8.06
N LEU A 230 4.24 24.51 7.41
CA LEU A 230 4.34 25.66 6.51
C LEU A 230 3.79 25.37 5.11
N THR A 231 3.71 24.09 4.71
CA THR A 231 3.23 23.69 3.40
C THR A 231 1.76 23.23 3.42
N ARG A 232 1.22 22.97 2.25
CA ARG A 232 -0.14 22.47 2.08
C ARG A 232 -0.30 21.04 2.56
N SER A 233 0.71 20.23 2.36
CA SER A 233 0.70 18.80 2.72
C SER A 233 0.80 18.62 4.23
N THR A 234 0.22 17.52 4.73
CA THR A 234 0.35 17.13 6.14
C THR A 234 1.81 16.80 6.44
N PRO A 235 2.32 17.21 7.62
CA PRO A 235 3.65 16.82 8.04
C PRO A 235 3.77 15.32 8.13
N ILE A 236 4.93 14.81 7.71
CA ILE A 236 5.33 13.42 7.93
C ILE A 236 6.29 13.46 9.11
N VAL A 237 5.84 12.95 10.25
CA VAL A 237 6.66 12.95 11.48
C VAL A 237 7.77 11.93 11.30
N ASP A 238 9.00 12.34 11.65
CA ASP A 238 10.13 11.42 11.67
C ASP A 238 9.83 10.26 12.61
N ASN A 239 10.00 9.05 12.15
CA ASN A 239 9.85 7.87 12.98
C ASN A 239 10.88 6.80 12.62
N VAL A 240 11.16 5.94 13.60
CA VAL A 240 12.00 4.77 13.43
C VAL A 240 11.27 3.61 14.07
N ASN A 241 11.09 2.54 13.32
CA ASN A 241 10.45 1.31 13.80
C ASN A 241 11.25 0.10 13.34
N SER A 242 11.24 -0.94 14.16
CA SER A 242 11.87 -2.21 13.83
C SER A 242 11.09 -3.35 14.45
N TYR A 243 11.30 -4.54 13.94
CA TYR A 243 10.96 -5.78 14.62
C TYR A 243 12.05 -6.83 14.38
N ASP A 244 12.17 -7.74 15.36
CA ASP A 244 13.03 -8.90 15.30
C ASP A 244 12.18 -10.14 15.02
N THR A 245 12.76 -11.10 14.30
CA THR A 245 12.17 -12.40 14.04
C THR A 245 13.18 -13.48 14.34
N ASP A 246 12.88 -14.30 15.33
CA ASP A 246 13.65 -15.49 15.69
C ASP A 246 12.94 -16.72 15.13
N GLU A 247 13.66 -17.51 14.35
CA GLU A 247 13.12 -18.72 13.73
C GLU A 247 13.97 -19.94 14.11
N ARG A 248 13.28 -21.06 14.28
CA ARG A 248 13.92 -22.37 14.43
C ARG A 248 13.12 -23.43 13.68
N TYR A 249 13.82 -24.29 12.97
CA TYR A 249 13.18 -25.30 12.16
C TYR A 249 13.88 -26.65 12.22
N VAL A 250 13.11 -27.69 11.92
CA VAL A 250 13.59 -29.03 11.71
C VAL A 250 12.83 -29.66 10.56
N GLU A 251 13.56 -30.39 9.72
CA GLU A 251 13.03 -31.10 8.57
C GLU A 251 13.56 -32.52 8.56
N PHE A 252 12.74 -33.48 8.14
CA PHE A 252 13.11 -34.87 7.95
C PHE A 252 12.65 -35.40 6.60
N SER A 253 13.50 -36.20 5.96
CA SER A 253 13.15 -37.03 4.79
C SER A 253 13.35 -38.46 5.13
N VAL A 254 12.26 -39.25 5.13
CA VAL A 254 12.23 -40.62 5.58
C VAL A 254 11.79 -41.55 4.44
N PRO A 255 12.69 -42.35 3.88
CA PRO A 255 12.32 -43.41 2.95
C PRO A 255 11.63 -44.53 3.73
N LEU A 256 10.35 -44.84 3.40
CA LEU A 256 9.57 -45.84 4.11
C LEU A 256 9.55 -47.19 3.38
N ILE A 257 9.62 -47.16 2.04
CA ILE A 257 9.68 -48.30 1.18
C ILE A 257 10.68 -48.04 0.05
N ASP A 258 11.51 -49.04 -0.26
CA ASP A 258 12.43 -49.05 -1.40
C ASP A 258 12.15 -50.25 -2.30
N ASP A 259 12.54 -50.19 -3.57
CA ASP A 259 12.26 -51.22 -4.59
C ASP A 259 12.78 -52.61 -4.21
N ASP A 260 13.89 -52.65 -3.46
CA ASP A 260 14.49 -53.88 -2.96
C ASP A 260 13.66 -54.60 -1.87
N MET A 261 12.65 -53.94 -1.28
CA MET A 261 11.81 -54.52 -0.22
C MET A 261 10.75 -55.52 -0.74
N GLY A 262 10.62 -55.69 -2.04
CA GLY A 262 9.80 -56.74 -2.65
C GLY A 262 8.27 -56.55 -2.50
N LEU A 263 7.77 -55.35 -2.25
CA LEU A 263 6.35 -55.03 -2.12
C LEU A 263 5.62 -54.92 -3.47
N THR A 264 6.24 -55.43 -4.53
CA THR A 264 5.69 -55.42 -5.89
C THR A 264 5.14 -56.79 -6.31
N PHE A 265 3.99 -56.80 -6.99
CA PHE A 265 3.39 -58.01 -7.59
C PHE A 265 3.05 -57.74 -9.06
N LYS A 266 3.66 -58.54 -9.97
CA LYS A 266 3.49 -58.43 -11.43
C LYS A 266 3.80 -57.04 -11.98
N GLY A 267 4.79 -56.34 -11.44
CA GLY A 267 5.18 -54.99 -11.86
C GLY A 267 4.28 -53.86 -11.32
N TRP A 268 3.30 -54.21 -10.51
CA TRP A 268 2.46 -53.26 -9.76
C TRP A 268 2.69 -53.44 -8.26
N GLY A 269 2.64 -52.35 -7.54
CA GLY A 269 2.85 -52.31 -6.11
C GLY A 269 3.61 -51.04 -5.73
N ILE A 270 3.88 -50.86 -4.46
CA ILE A 270 4.67 -49.70 -4.01
C ILE A 270 6.14 -50.03 -4.18
N LYS A 271 6.83 -49.34 -5.07
CA LYS A 271 8.26 -49.45 -5.33
C LYS A 271 9.08 -48.53 -4.45
N GLU A 272 8.62 -47.30 -4.29
CA GLU A 272 9.22 -46.29 -3.42
C GLU A 272 8.12 -45.57 -2.65
N LEU A 273 8.35 -45.33 -1.38
CA LEU A 273 7.50 -44.51 -0.56
C LEU A 273 8.42 -43.65 0.32
N ARG A 274 8.31 -42.33 0.16
CA ARG A 274 9.05 -41.33 0.95
C ARG A 274 8.09 -40.37 1.61
N LEU A 275 8.37 -40.05 2.86
CA LEU A 275 7.69 -39.02 3.64
C LEU A 275 8.69 -37.91 3.96
N ASP A 276 8.36 -36.68 3.60
CA ASP A 276 9.07 -35.47 3.97
C ASP A 276 8.19 -34.69 4.95
N ALA A 277 8.74 -34.25 6.08
CA ALA A 277 8.02 -33.49 7.09
C ALA A 277 8.89 -32.38 7.63
N SER A 278 8.31 -31.22 7.83
CA SER A 278 8.99 -30.07 8.42
C SER A 278 8.13 -29.38 9.46
N TYR A 279 8.80 -28.74 10.41
CA TYR A 279 8.20 -27.88 11.42
C TYR A 279 9.09 -26.67 11.65
N ARG A 280 8.48 -25.48 11.65
CA ARG A 280 9.17 -24.22 11.91
C ARG A 280 8.38 -23.41 12.94
N GLU A 281 9.07 -22.91 13.96
CA GLU A 281 8.55 -21.94 14.93
C GLU A 281 9.15 -20.58 14.61
N ILE A 282 8.31 -19.56 14.58
CA ILE A 282 8.63 -18.19 14.22
C ILE A 282 8.16 -17.31 15.37
N ASP A 283 9.07 -16.58 16.00
CA ASP A 283 8.77 -15.61 17.05
C ASP A 283 9.11 -14.21 16.56
N ASN A 284 8.08 -13.44 16.22
CA ASN A 284 8.23 -12.07 15.72
C ASN A 284 7.81 -11.09 16.82
N SER A 285 8.67 -10.11 17.12
CA SER A 285 8.46 -9.15 18.21
C SER A 285 7.24 -8.25 18.02
N PHE A 286 6.73 -8.08 16.78
CA PHE A 286 5.51 -7.33 16.47
C PHE A 286 4.26 -8.22 16.50
N SER A 287 4.29 -9.35 15.79
CA SER A 287 3.10 -10.17 15.50
C SER A 287 2.96 -11.39 16.40
N GLY A 288 3.96 -11.67 17.28
CA GLY A 288 3.96 -12.79 18.21
C GLY A 288 4.48 -14.10 17.62
N THR A 289 4.23 -15.19 18.34
CA THR A 289 4.77 -16.52 18.00
C THR A 289 3.78 -17.31 17.15
N TYR A 290 4.29 -17.89 16.06
CA TYR A 290 3.55 -18.75 15.13
C TYR A 290 4.34 -20.03 14.86
N SER A 291 3.62 -21.06 14.43
CA SER A 291 4.24 -22.28 13.93
C SER A 291 3.66 -22.66 12.57
N VAL A 292 4.50 -23.15 11.70
CA VAL A 292 4.13 -23.68 10.38
C VAL A 292 4.69 -25.07 10.22
N ASP A 293 3.96 -25.91 9.52
CA ASP A 293 4.33 -27.29 9.26
C ASP A 293 4.07 -27.66 7.81
N ALA A 294 4.80 -28.67 7.35
CA ALA A 294 4.54 -29.30 6.07
C ALA A 294 4.73 -30.81 6.17
N ALA A 295 3.91 -31.53 5.41
CA ALA A 295 4.04 -32.97 5.22
C ALA A 295 3.80 -33.32 3.76
N ASN A 296 4.77 -34.01 3.13
CA ASN A 296 4.72 -34.41 1.74
C ASN A 296 4.94 -35.92 1.63
N ILE A 297 4.26 -36.54 0.71
CA ILE A 297 4.39 -37.95 0.37
C ILE A 297 4.70 -38.11 -1.12
N TYR A 298 5.68 -38.93 -1.41
CA TYR A 298 5.99 -39.42 -2.75
C TYR A 298 5.86 -40.94 -2.80
N MET A 299 5.10 -41.45 -3.75
CA MET A 299 4.84 -42.88 -3.89
C MET A 299 4.98 -43.31 -5.34
N GLN A 300 5.97 -44.11 -5.65
CA GLN A 300 6.11 -44.78 -6.95
C GLN A 300 5.37 -46.10 -6.93
N ILE A 301 4.34 -46.26 -7.79
CA ILE A 301 3.47 -47.47 -7.83
C ILE A 301 3.78 -48.45 -8.96
N SER A 302 4.58 -48.02 -9.92
CA SER A 302 5.11 -48.86 -10.98
C SER A 302 6.30 -48.17 -11.64
N GLU A 303 6.98 -48.90 -12.57
CA GLU A 303 7.93 -48.21 -13.43
C GLU A 303 7.24 -47.12 -14.23
N GLY A 304 7.65 -45.89 -14.01
CA GLY A 304 7.13 -44.74 -14.73
C GLY A 304 5.80 -44.17 -14.22
N VAL A 305 5.24 -44.61 -13.10
CA VAL A 305 4.05 -44.02 -12.50
C VAL A 305 4.30 -43.70 -11.03
N ALA A 306 4.20 -42.39 -10.68
CA ALA A 306 4.30 -41.95 -9.29
C ALA A 306 3.15 -40.99 -8.93
N LEU A 307 2.74 -41.09 -7.68
CA LEU A 307 1.83 -40.15 -7.03
C LEU A 307 2.63 -39.27 -6.08
N ARG A 308 2.23 -38.03 -5.97
CA ARG A 308 2.73 -37.10 -4.94
C ARG A 308 1.59 -36.34 -4.33
N GLY A 309 1.74 -35.98 -3.08
CA GLY A 309 0.76 -35.16 -2.39
C GLY A 309 1.37 -34.55 -1.17
N GLY A 310 0.82 -33.43 -0.73
CA GLY A 310 1.30 -32.74 0.46
C GLY A 310 0.39 -31.63 0.90
N THR A 311 0.60 -31.24 2.15
CA THR A 311 0.00 -30.07 2.76
C THR A 311 1.08 -29.27 3.43
N GLN A 312 0.94 -27.95 3.40
CA GLN A 312 1.83 -27.04 4.11
C GLN A 312 1.06 -25.80 4.58
N SER A 313 1.39 -25.34 5.77
CA SER A 313 1.01 -24.03 6.28
C SER A 313 2.13 -23.01 6.05
N ALA A 314 1.76 -21.75 5.92
CA ALA A 314 2.67 -20.62 5.77
C ALA A 314 2.14 -19.42 6.56
N VAL A 315 3.03 -18.56 7.01
CA VAL A 315 2.69 -17.29 7.64
C VAL A 315 3.46 -16.16 6.96
N ARG A 316 2.78 -15.03 6.75
CA ARG A 316 3.42 -13.80 6.29
C ARG A 316 3.14 -12.69 7.30
N THR A 317 4.19 -12.18 7.94
CA THR A 317 4.11 -10.97 8.77
C THR A 317 3.93 -9.74 7.87
N PRO A 318 3.08 -8.76 8.23
CA PRO A 318 2.97 -7.50 7.50
C PRO A 318 4.31 -6.77 7.44
N ASP A 319 4.58 -6.14 6.30
CA ASP A 319 5.79 -5.36 6.10
C ASP A 319 5.82 -4.12 7.02
N LEU A 320 7.01 -3.67 7.43
CA LEU A 320 7.19 -2.47 8.26
C LEU A 320 6.49 -1.23 7.69
N VAL A 321 6.46 -1.08 6.36
CA VAL A 321 5.74 0.00 5.68
C VAL A 321 4.24 -0.13 5.87
N ASP A 322 3.70 -1.34 5.79
CA ASP A 322 2.26 -1.60 5.97
C ASP A 322 1.79 -1.24 7.37
N VAL A 323 2.67 -1.41 8.34
CA VAL A 323 2.37 -1.18 9.77
C VAL A 323 2.67 0.26 10.18
N PHE A 324 3.84 0.78 9.80
CA PHE A 324 4.43 1.98 10.41
C PHE A 324 4.57 3.17 9.44
N GLU A 325 4.11 3.08 8.18
CA GLU A 325 4.14 4.24 7.29
C GLU A 325 3.43 5.44 7.95
N PRO A 326 4.11 6.61 8.11
CA PRO A 326 3.48 7.79 8.67
C PRO A 326 2.24 8.21 7.91
N GLN A 327 1.21 8.63 8.64
CA GLN A 327 0.00 9.14 8.02
C GLN A 327 0.28 10.42 7.25
N ARG A 328 -0.25 10.49 6.04
CA ARG A 328 -0.16 11.66 5.13
C ARG A 328 -1.53 12.05 4.62
N THR A 329 -1.70 13.31 4.28
CA THR A 329 -2.94 13.81 3.67
C THR A 329 -3.23 13.12 2.35
N SER A 330 -4.47 12.74 2.17
CA SER A 330 -5.01 12.15 0.94
C SER A 330 -6.31 12.84 0.55
N TYR A 331 -6.53 13.06 -0.75
CA TYR A 331 -7.74 13.69 -1.27
C TYR A 331 -8.43 12.75 -2.24
N ASN A 332 -9.58 12.20 -1.86
CA ASN A 332 -10.30 11.24 -2.67
C ASN A 332 -11.78 11.64 -2.85
N SER A 333 -12.29 11.36 -4.05
CA SER A 333 -13.73 11.28 -4.31
C SER A 333 -14.17 9.83 -4.16
N ALA A 334 -15.45 9.62 -3.88
CA ALA A 334 -16.01 8.29 -3.73
C ALA A 334 -17.44 8.21 -4.27
N GLN A 335 -17.84 7.00 -4.67
CA GLN A 335 -19.25 6.67 -4.85
C GLN A 335 -19.84 6.37 -3.48
N ASP A 336 -20.65 7.31 -2.98
CA ASP A 336 -21.29 7.15 -1.67
C ASP A 336 -22.48 6.20 -1.79
N PRO A 337 -22.50 5.06 -1.07
CA PRO A 337 -23.59 4.08 -1.14
C PRO A 337 -24.96 4.65 -0.74
N CYS A 338 -25.00 5.69 0.10
CA CYS A 338 -26.26 6.33 0.50
C CYS A 338 -26.72 7.45 -0.44
N ASP A 339 -25.88 7.84 -1.40
CA ASP A 339 -26.26 8.84 -2.42
C ASP A 339 -27.38 8.32 -3.33
N TYR A 340 -28.31 9.19 -3.71
CA TYR A 340 -29.47 8.83 -4.54
C TYR A 340 -29.10 8.15 -5.88
N ARG A 341 -27.87 8.34 -6.37
CA ARG A 341 -27.36 7.72 -7.60
C ARG A 341 -26.89 6.27 -7.40
N TYR A 342 -26.53 5.89 -6.16
CA TYR A 342 -25.87 4.61 -5.86
C TYR A 342 -26.60 3.73 -4.85
N ILE A 343 -27.62 4.26 -4.16
CA ILE A 343 -28.31 3.56 -3.07
C ILE A 343 -28.97 2.26 -3.52
N ASP A 344 -29.38 2.19 -4.77
CA ASP A 344 -30.02 1.00 -5.34
C ASP A 344 -29.06 0.11 -6.15
N LEU A 345 -27.74 0.40 -6.12
CA LEU A 345 -26.71 -0.31 -6.88
C LEU A 345 -25.80 -1.21 -6.03
N GLY A 346 -26.17 -1.49 -4.77
CA GLY A 346 -25.41 -2.37 -3.89
C GLY A 346 -25.50 -3.84 -4.26
N VAL A 347 -24.67 -4.67 -3.61
CA VAL A 347 -24.76 -6.14 -3.71
C VAL A 347 -26.13 -6.64 -3.24
N ASP A 348 -26.64 -6.04 -2.16
CA ASP A 348 -28.03 -6.16 -1.71
C ASP A 348 -28.63 -4.74 -1.58
N PRO A 349 -29.34 -4.24 -2.61
CA PRO A 349 -29.89 -2.90 -2.59
C PRO A 349 -30.89 -2.65 -1.44
N ALA A 350 -31.65 -3.67 -1.03
CA ALA A 350 -32.59 -3.53 0.08
C ALA A 350 -31.89 -3.36 1.41
N MET A 351 -30.80 -4.12 1.62
CA MET A 351 -29.97 -4.00 2.82
C MET A 351 -29.24 -2.65 2.86
N ARG A 352 -28.62 -2.24 1.76
CA ARG A 352 -27.95 -0.93 1.65
C ARG A 352 -28.90 0.20 1.99
N ARG A 353 -30.10 0.22 1.38
CA ARG A 353 -31.12 1.23 1.66
C ARG A 353 -31.53 1.24 3.11
N ALA A 354 -31.81 0.06 3.70
CA ALA A 354 -32.19 -0.05 5.11
C ALA A 354 -31.10 0.49 6.05
N ASN A 355 -29.82 0.20 5.77
CA ASN A 355 -28.70 0.71 6.56
C ASN A 355 -28.54 2.23 6.41
N CYS A 356 -28.70 2.79 5.21
CA CYS A 356 -28.68 4.24 5.00
C CYS A 356 -29.85 4.96 5.68
N GLU A 357 -31.07 4.41 5.57
CA GLU A 357 -32.28 4.98 6.19
C GLU A 357 -32.27 4.90 7.73
N ALA A 358 -31.47 4.00 8.30
CA ALA A 358 -31.28 3.91 9.75
C ALA A 358 -30.40 5.04 10.32
N GLU A 359 -29.66 5.73 9.47
CA GLU A 359 -28.78 6.81 9.87
C GLU A 359 -29.56 8.09 10.23
N PRO A 360 -29.30 8.72 11.40
CA PRO A 360 -30.07 9.89 11.86
C PRO A 360 -29.98 11.12 10.93
N TRP A 361 -28.94 11.20 10.13
CA TRP A 361 -28.68 12.30 9.19
C TRP A 361 -29.33 12.08 7.81
N PHE A 362 -29.81 10.87 7.52
CA PHE A 362 -30.29 10.52 6.18
C PHE A 362 -31.60 11.21 5.82
N VAL A 363 -31.66 11.78 4.62
CA VAL A 363 -32.87 12.36 4.02
C VAL A 363 -32.91 11.93 2.55
N ASP A 364 -33.98 11.28 2.14
CA ASP A 364 -34.18 10.84 0.74
C ASP A 364 -34.83 11.97 -0.10
N PRO A 365 -34.24 12.39 -1.25
CA PRO A 365 -32.98 11.93 -1.82
C PRO A 365 -31.76 12.57 -1.13
N PHE A 366 -30.75 11.76 -0.79
CA PHE A 366 -29.46 12.25 -0.29
C PHE A 366 -28.50 12.51 -1.44
N ASP A 367 -27.92 13.70 -1.52
CA ASP A 367 -26.91 14.11 -2.52
C ASP A 367 -25.55 14.31 -1.84
N SER A 368 -24.74 13.27 -1.83
CA SER A 368 -23.43 13.28 -1.19
C SER A 368 -22.41 14.08 -1.99
N LYS A 369 -21.76 15.04 -1.34
CA LYS A 369 -20.79 15.91 -2.01
C LYS A 369 -19.49 15.21 -2.41
N ILE A 370 -19.08 14.12 -1.72
CA ILE A 370 -17.86 13.38 -2.05
C ILE A 370 -17.94 12.74 -3.45
N VAL A 371 -19.14 12.56 -4.01
CA VAL A 371 -19.33 12.03 -5.36
C VAL A 371 -18.84 13.01 -6.43
N ASN A 372 -18.98 14.30 -6.19
CA ASN A 372 -18.67 15.36 -7.16
C ASN A 372 -17.41 16.16 -6.82
N ARG A 373 -16.83 15.94 -5.63
CA ARG A 373 -15.61 16.60 -5.15
C ARG A 373 -14.79 15.65 -4.29
N THR A 374 -13.55 16.01 -4.02
CA THR A 374 -12.71 15.27 -3.08
C THR A 374 -13.02 15.69 -1.65
N ALA A 375 -13.10 14.73 -0.73
CA ALA A 375 -12.91 14.96 0.70
C ALA A 375 -11.41 14.88 1.04
N GLU A 376 -11.02 15.56 2.09
CA GLU A 376 -9.69 15.41 2.67
C GLU A 376 -9.73 14.25 3.67
N GLY A 377 -8.69 13.43 3.67
CA GLY A 377 -8.51 12.33 4.59
C GLY A 377 -7.03 12.00 4.74
N ARG A 378 -6.73 10.81 5.21
CA ARG A 378 -5.37 10.36 5.49
C ARG A 378 -5.11 8.99 4.88
N SER A 379 -3.85 8.73 4.50
CA SER A 379 -3.36 7.41 4.15
C SER A 379 -2.07 7.12 4.92
N GLY A 380 -1.82 5.86 5.27
CA GLY A 380 -0.63 5.45 6.03
C GLY A 380 -0.70 4.02 6.50
N GLY A 381 0.24 3.62 7.35
CA GLY A 381 0.29 2.29 7.92
C GLY A 381 -0.84 2.00 8.92
N ASN A 382 -1.03 0.71 9.21
CA ASN A 382 -1.98 0.23 10.20
C ASN A 382 -1.28 -0.67 11.23
N PRO A 383 -1.04 -0.19 12.45
CA PRO A 383 -0.36 -0.96 13.50
C PRO A 383 -1.20 -2.12 14.08
N ASN A 384 -2.43 -2.30 13.63
CA ASN A 384 -3.31 -3.38 14.08
C ASN A 384 -3.39 -4.53 13.06
N LEU A 385 -2.52 -4.57 12.07
CA LEU A 385 -2.47 -5.66 11.11
C LEU A 385 -2.08 -6.97 11.77
N LEU A 386 -2.77 -8.04 11.36
CA LEU A 386 -2.47 -9.43 11.72
C LEU A 386 -1.65 -10.09 10.61
N ASN A 387 -1.02 -11.20 10.92
CA ASN A 387 -0.36 -12.03 9.92
C ASN A 387 -1.37 -12.63 8.94
N GLU A 388 -0.94 -12.77 7.70
CA GLU A 388 -1.65 -13.61 6.72
C GLU A 388 -1.25 -15.07 6.95
N LEU A 389 -2.24 -15.95 6.94
CA LEU A 389 -2.06 -17.40 7.11
C LEU A 389 -2.43 -18.09 5.81
N GLY A 390 -1.54 -18.92 5.31
CA GLY A 390 -1.74 -19.67 4.08
C GLY A 390 -1.71 -21.16 4.29
N ASP A 391 -2.70 -21.89 3.77
CA ASP A 391 -2.73 -23.33 3.71
C ASP A 391 -2.70 -23.79 2.25
N THR A 392 -1.76 -24.66 1.93
CA THR A 392 -1.59 -25.20 0.59
C THR A 392 -1.75 -26.72 0.60
N THR A 393 -2.57 -27.26 -0.29
CA THR A 393 -2.68 -28.69 -0.55
C THR A 393 -2.34 -28.97 -2.00
N THR A 394 -1.49 -29.96 -2.24
CA THR A 394 -1.10 -30.40 -3.58
C THR A 394 -1.32 -31.90 -3.75
N ILE A 395 -1.91 -32.31 -4.86
CA ILE A 395 -2.03 -33.71 -5.26
C ILE A 395 -1.59 -33.82 -6.71
N GLY A 396 -0.66 -34.73 -7.01
CA GLY A 396 -0.09 -34.85 -8.35
C GLY A 396 0.12 -36.28 -8.79
N LEU A 397 0.10 -36.46 -10.10
CA LEU A 397 0.44 -37.69 -10.82
C LEU A 397 1.62 -37.42 -11.76
N ILE A 398 2.62 -38.29 -11.70
CA ILE A 398 3.74 -38.28 -12.63
C ILE A 398 3.67 -39.53 -13.47
N TYR A 399 3.78 -39.37 -14.78
CA TYR A 399 3.83 -40.47 -15.75
C TYR A 399 5.09 -40.37 -16.61
N GLN A 400 5.96 -41.35 -16.48
CA GLN A 400 7.21 -41.51 -17.23
C GLN A 400 7.25 -42.90 -17.82
N PRO A 401 6.59 -43.13 -18.98
CA PRO A 401 6.50 -44.46 -19.55
C PRO A 401 7.88 -45.02 -19.84
N THR A 402 8.05 -46.29 -19.42
CA THR A 402 9.25 -47.08 -19.68
C THR A 402 8.92 -48.10 -20.74
N GLY A 403 9.84 -48.38 -21.67
CA GLY A 403 9.70 -49.40 -22.72
C GLY A 403 9.89 -48.87 -24.15
N ASP A 404 10.17 -49.80 -25.08
CA ASP A 404 10.55 -49.51 -26.47
C ASP A 404 9.42 -48.94 -27.36
N TRP A 405 8.22 -48.81 -26.83
CA TRP A 405 7.05 -48.27 -27.57
C TRP A 405 7.06 -46.75 -27.69
N ILE A 406 7.78 -46.03 -26.82
CA ILE A 406 8.09 -44.61 -26.94
C ILE A 406 9.58 -44.48 -27.25
N LYS A 407 9.89 -43.83 -28.38
CA LYS A 407 11.27 -43.45 -28.68
C LYS A 407 11.58 -42.17 -27.97
N GLY A 408 12.63 -42.17 -27.14
CA GLY A 408 13.00 -41.02 -26.32
C GLY A 408 12.36 -41.01 -24.92
N ASP A 409 12.61 -39.97 -24.16
CA ASP A 409 12.19 -39.81 -22.76
C ASP A 409 10.98 -38.90 -22.68
N LEU A 410 9.84 -39.44 -22.29
CA LEU A 410 8.62 -38.68 -22.03
C LEU A 410 8.37 -38.59 -20.52
N SER A 411 8.12 -37.39 -20.04
CA SER A 411 7.64 -37.13 -18.68
C SER A 411 6.39 -36.24 -18.72
N VAL A 412 5.31 -36.70 -18.08
CA VAL A 412 4.06 -35.94 -17.93
C VAL A 412 3.74 -35.84 -16.46
N GLY A 413 3.59 -34.61 -15.96
CA GLY A 413 3.13 -34.31 -14.61
C GLY A 413 1.80 -33.55 -14.66
N ILE A 414 0.87 -33.95 -13.80
CA ILE A 414 -0.39 -33.20 -13.58
C ILE A 414 -0.55 -33.01 -12.08
N ASP A 415 -0.66 -31.77 -11.64
CA ASP A 415 -0.86 -31.42 -10.24
C ASP A 415 -2.12 -30.57 -10.08
N LEU A 416 -2.90 -30.88 -9.06
CA LEU A 416 -3.94 -29.99 -8.51
C LEU A 416 -3.34 -29.30 -7.30
N VAL A 417 -3.40 -27.96 -7.30
CA VAL A 417 -2.91 -27.11 -6.21
C VAL A 417 -4.07 -26.28 -5.71
N THR A 418 -4.34 -26.35 -4.42
CA THR A 418 -5.32 -25.51 -3.73
C THR A 418 -4.59 -24.68 -2.68
N ILE A 419 -4.79 -23.37 -2.71
CA ILE A 419 -4.21 -22.42 -1.75
C ILE A 419 -5.37 -21.65 -1.14
N GLU A 420 -5.42 -21.62 0.19
CA GLU A 420 -6.31 -20.75 0.95
C GLU A 420 -5.45 -19.81 1.76
N ILE A 421 -5.69 -18.49 1.60
CA ILE A 421 -5.02 -17.46 2.40
C ILE A 421 -6.09 -16.74 3.21
N SER A 422 -5.99 -16.83 4.52
CA SER A 422 -6.84 -16.11 5.47
C SER A 422 -6.15 -14.84 5.97
N ASP A 423 -6.94 -13.90 6.47
CA ASP A 423 -6.49 -12.60 6.97
C ASP A 423 -5.66 -11.80 5.96
N THR A 424 -6.00 -11.90 4.66
CA THR A 424 -5.29 -11.20 3.59
C THR A 424 -5.22 -9.70 3.84
N VAL A 425 -4.02 -9.12 3.71
CA VAL A 425 -3.75 -7.69 3.89
C VAL A 425 -4.02 -6.95 2.59
N GLU A 426 -5.12 -6.20 2.55
CA GLU A 426 -5.60 -5.51 1.35
C GLU A 426 -5.80 -4.01 1.58
N SER A 427 -5.64 -3.24 0.50
CA SER A 427 -5.98 -1.82 0.47
C SER A 427 -7.35 -1.62 -0.15
N PHE A 428 -8.23 -0.89 0.52
CA PHE A 428 -9.54 -0.51 -0.01
C PHE A 428 -9.59 0.97 -0.33
N SER A 429 -10.21 1.31 -1.45
CA SER A 429 -10.60 2.69 -1.74
C SER A 429 -11.71 3.15 -0.79
N VAL A 430 -11.90 4.46 -0.68
CA VAL A 430 -13.00 5.04 0.11
C VAL A 430 -14.35 4.45 -0.31
N THR A 431 -14.60 4.30 -1.63
CA THR A 431 -15.82 3.67 -2.17
C THR A 431 -16.00 2.23 -1.68
N GLN A 432 -14.95 1.42 -1.68
CA GLN A 432 -15.03 0.03 -1.25
C GLN A 432 -15.30 -0.09 0.25
N ASN A 433 -14.62 0.74 1.06
CA ASN A 433 -14.87 0.79 2.50
C ASN A 433 -16.33 1.20 2.80
N MET A 434 -16.83 2.24 2.15
CA MET A 434 -18.22 2.68 2.33
C MET A 434 -19.23 1.62 1.89
N ASN A 435 -19.00 0.96 0.73
CA ASN A 435 -19.85 -0.14 0.27
C ASN A 435 -19.82 -1.30 1.28
N ALA A 436 -18.64 -1.71 1.75
CA ALA A 436 -18.51 -2.78 2.74
C ALA A 436 -19.21 -2.44 4.06
N CYS A 437 -19.27 -1.17 4.46
CA CYS A 437 -20.01 -0.72 5.63
C CYS A 437 -21.54 -0.83 5.45
N TYR A 438 -22.08 -0.45 4.28
CA TYR A 438 -23.53 -0.33 4.09
C TYR A 438 -24.19 -1.51 3.38
N ASP A 439 -23.45 -2.40 2.69
CA ASP A 439 -24.01 -3.52 1.92
C ASP A 439 -24.32 -4.76 2.76
N TYR A 440 -23.85 -4.83 4.01
CA TYR A 440 -23.98 -5.99 4.87
C TYR A 440 -24.74 -5.68 6.17
N ALA A 441 -25.45 -6.69 6.70
CA ALA A 441 -26.24 -6.56 7.92
C ALA A 441 -25.39 -6.26 9.16
N ALA A 442 -24.15 -6.73 9.19
CA ALA A 442 -23.22 -6.54 10.30
C ALA A 442 -22.40 -5.32 10.06
N GLN A 443 -22.66 -4.21 9.85
CA GLN A 443 -21.84 -2.99 9.68
C GLN A 443 -20.52 -3.08 10.47
N GLU A 444 -19.54 -3.80 9.90
CA GLU A 444 -18.29 -4.12 10.61
C GLU A 444 -17.44 -2.86 10.85
N ASP A 445 -17.02 -2.66 12.09
CA ASP A 445 -16.22 -1.51 12.53
C ASP A 445 -14.96 -1.29 11.68
N LYS A 446 -14.32 -2.37 11.20
CA LYS A 446 -13.13 -2.28 10.35
C LYS A 446 -13.35 -1.53 9.03
N PHE A 447 -14.59 -1.44 8.56
CA PHE A 447 -14.96 -0.66 7.37
C PHE A 447 -15.66 0.65 7.74
N CYS A 448 -16.60 0.62 8.68
CA CYS A 448 -17.39 1.79 9.05
C CYS A 448 -16.57 2.87 9.75
N ASN A 449 -15.53 2.49 10.50
CA ASN A 449 -14.64 3.44 11.17
C ASN A 449 -13.55 4.04 10.24
N THR A 450 -13.52 3.67 8.96
CA THR A 450 -12.54 4.20 8.01
C THR A 450 -12.93 5.56 7.42
N PHE A 451 -14.12 6.05 7.69
CA PHE A 451 -14.59 7.36 7.25
C PHE A 451 -15.49 8.00 8.32
N THR A 452 -15.52 9.31 8.31
CA THR A 452 -16.33 10.10 9.24
C THR A 452 -17.34 10.93 8.46
N ARG A 453 -18.62 10.84 8.88
CA ARG A 453 -19.69 11.68 8.34
C ARG A 453 -19.99 12.85 9.26
N LEU A 454 -20.43 13.95 8.68
CA LEU A 454 -20.94 15.10 9.42
C LEU A 454 -22.31 14.75 10.00
N THR A 455 -22.40 14.61 11.32
CA THR A 455 -23.64 14.23 12.03
C THR A 455 -24.18 15.33 12.93
N ASP A 456 -23.37 16.35 13.29
CA ASP A 456 -23.81 17.48 14.10
C ASP A 456 -24.38 18.59 13.21
N PRO A 457 -25.66 18.97 13.40
CA PRO A 457 -26.25 20.10 12.68
C PRO A 457 -25.54 21.44 12.92
N ALA A 458 -24.84 21.60 14.04
CA ALA A 458 -24.10 22.81 14.35
C ALA A 458 -22.86 23.01 13.48
N ASP A 459 -22.31 21.91 12.89
CA ASP A 459 -21.13 21.92 12.05
C ASP A 459 -21.49 22.01 10.53
N VAL A 460 -22.78 22.10 10.21
CA VAL A 460 -23.22 22.30 8.81
C VAL A 460 -22.81 23.69 8.35
N ASP A 461 -22.15 23.73 7.21
CA ASP A 461 -21.70 24.96 6.56
C ASP A 461 -22.07 25.02 5.07
N ALA A 462 -21.60 26.03 4.34
CA ALA A 462 -21.89 26.16 2.92
C ALA A 462 -21.23 25.04 2.06
N ASN A 463 -20.24 24.31 2.62
CA ASN A 463 -19.54 23.22 1.92
C ASN A 463 -20.04 21.85 2.31
N ASN A 464 -20.44 21.64 3.57
CA ASN A 464 -20.80 20.33 4.12
C ASN A 464 -22.22 20.34 4.66
N ALA A 465 -23.01 19.37 4.23
CA ALA A 465 -24.33 19.07 4.73
C ALA A 465 -24.29 17.89 5.70
N LEU A 466 -25.34 17.67 6.45
CA LEU A 466 -25.47 16.45 7.25
C LEU A 466 -25.32 15.22 6.36
N GLY A 467 -24.58 14.23 6.85
CA GLY A 467 -24.30 12.99 6.12
C GLY A 467 -23.08 13.07 5.17
N ASP A 468 -22.58 14.25 4.83
CA ASP A 468 -21.38 14.36 3.99
C ASP A 468 -20.16 13.73 4.66
N VAL A 469 -19.34 13.04 3.89
CA VAL A 469 -18.04 12.51 4.36
C VAL A 469 -17.07 13.66 4.49
N ILE A 470 -16.55 13.87 5.70
CA ILE A 470 -15.65 14.97 6.05
C ILE A 470 -14.21 14.53 6.33
N ASP A 471 -13.98 13.26 6.62
CA ASP A 471 -12.64 12.65 6.81
C ASP A 471 -12.68 11.18 6.42
N PHE A 472 -11.53 10.61 6.05
CA PHE A 472 -11.36 9.19 5.82
C PHE A 472 -9.92 8.77 6.10
N ILE A 473 -9.74 7.47 6.39
CA ILE A 473 -8.44 6.83 6.59
C ILE A 473 -8.32 5.70 5.57
N LEU A 474 -7.29 5.78 4.73
CA LEU A 474 -6.90 4.71 3.82
C LEU A 474 -5.66 4.01 4.39
N ALA A 475 -5.88 2.85 4.98
CA ALA A 475 -4.84 1.97 5.48
C ALA A 475 -5.14 0.55 5.01
N LYS A 476 -4.14 -0.30 5.01
CA LYS A 476 -4.33 -1.74 4.77
C LYS A 476 -5.09 -2.37 5.95
N ASN A 477 -5.90 -3.37 5.66
CA ASN A 477 -6.66 -4.12 6.65
C ASN A 477 -6.66 -5.61 6.31
N ASN A 478 -6.80 -6.46 7.33
CA ASN A 478 -7.02 -7.88 7.15
C ASN A 478 -8.50 -8.10 6.78
N VAL A 479 -8.78 -8.57 5.57
CA VAL A 479 -10.14 -8.45 5.02
C VAL A 479 -10.77 -9.72 4.51
N GLY A 480 -10.23 -10.85 4.73
CA GLY A 480 -10.95 -12.04 4.35
C GLY A 480 -10.10 -13.21 3.92
N VAL A 481 -10.71 -14.08 3.13
CA VAL A 481 -10.10 -15.31 2.64
C VAL A 481 -9.96 -15.22 1.12
N ARG A 482 -8.79 -15.56 0.62
CA ARG A 482 -8.51 -15.68 -0.80
C ARG A 482 -8.25 -17.13 -1.13
N ASN A 483 -9.10 -17.72 -1.98
CA ASN A 483 -8.97 -19.10 -2.45
C ASN A 483 -8.43 -19.11 -3.87
N PHE A 484 -7.46 -19.96 -4.10
CA PHE A 484 -6.88 -20.19 -5.41
C PHE A 484 -6.81 -21.69 -5.66
N GLU A 485 -7.36 -22.16 -6.79
CA GLU A 485 -7.30 -23.54 -7.24
C GLU A 485 -6.80 -23.56 -8.67
N THR A 486 -5.82 -24.40 -8.97
CA THR A 486 -5.24 -24.52 -10.31
C THR A 486 -4.78 -25.92 -10.60
N TYR A 487 -4.90 -26.30 -11.87
CA TYR A 487 -4.26 -27.48 -12.44
C TYR A 487 -2.99 -27.09 -13.16
N ILE A 488 -1.88 -27.74 -12.83
CA ILE A 488 -0.59 -27.54 -13.47
C ILE A 488 -0.27 -28.76 -14.30
N ILE A 489 -0.02 -28.59 -15.59
CA ILE A 489 0.36 -29.66 -16.51
C ILE A 489 1.78 -29.40 -17.00
N ASN A 490 2.65 -30.38 -16.80
CA ASN A 490 4.02 -30.36 -17.27
C ASN A 490 4.23 -31.53 -18.23
N LEU A 491 4.78 -31.26 -19.41
CA LEU A 491 5.19 -32.27 -20.35
C LEU A 491 6.61 -31.96 -20.83
N ASP A 492 7.50 -32.91 -20.66
CA ASP A 492 8.87 -32.91 -21.20
C ASP A 492 9.05 -34.12 -22.08
N TYR A 493 9.51 -33.93 -23.31
CA TYR A 493 9.84 -35.02 -24.23
C TYR A 493 11.18 -34.75 -24.90
N ASN A 494 12.11 -35.70 -24.73
CA ASN A 494 13.42 -35.62 -25.33
C ASN A 494 13.64 -36.86 -26.23
N ILE A 495 14.15 -36.62 -27.42
CA ILE A 495 14.44 -37.68 -28.38
C ILE A 495 15.76 -37.44 -29.10
N GLU A 496 16.61 -38.46 -29.10
CA GLU A 496 17.83 -38.49 -29.89
C GLU A 496 17.53 -39.01 -31.29
N THR A 497 17.97 -38.34 -32.32
CA THR A 497 17.79 -38.74 -33.72
C THR A 497 19.09 -38.67 -34.49
N ALA A 498 19.15 -39.31 -35.66
CA ALA A 498 20.32 -39.28 -36.53
C ALA A 498 20.71 -37.88 -37.02
N VAL A 499 19.84 -36.90 -36.87
CA VAL A 499 20.05 -35.48 -37.29
C VAL A 499 20.18 -34.52 -36.11
N GLY A 500 20.20 -35.05 -34.87
CA GLY A 500 20.37 -34.26 -33.64
C GLY A 500 19.35 -34.62 -32.56
N ASP A 501 19.55 -34.02 -31.40
CA ASP A 501 18.71 -34.17 -30.21
C ASP A 501 17.61 -33.12 -30.19
N TRP A 502 16.41 -33.56 -29.95
CA TRP A 502 15.22 -32.70 -29.93
C TRP A 502 14.56 -32.75 -28.56
N GLY A 503 14.36 -31.59 -27.94
CA GLY A 503 13.63 -31.42 -26.69
C GLY A 503 12.33 -30.65 -26.91
N TYR A 504 11.23 -31.18 -26.43
CA TYR A 504 9.94 -30.49 -26.39
C TYR A 504 9.50 -30.31 -24.94
N ARG A 505 9.13 -29.08 -24.56
CA ARG A 505 8.66 -28.78 -23.23
C ARG A 505 7.37 -27.98 -23.30
N PHE A 506 6.35 -28.43 -22.58
CA PHE A 506 5.09 -27.73 -22.42
C PHE A 506 4.82 -27.54 -20.93
N ARG A 507 4.35 -26.33 -20.57
CA ARG A 507 3.87 -25.97 -19.25
C ARG A 507 2.53 -25.28 -19.42
N GLY A 508 1.49 -25.77 -18.75
CA GLY A 508 0.16 -25.23 -18.75
C GLY A 508 -0.39 -25.10 -17.34
N TYR A 509 -1.19 -24.11 -17.12
CA TYR A 509 -1.96 -23.93 -15.88
C TYR A 509 -3.30 -23.28 -16.23
N ASN A 510 -4.32 -23.52 -15.40
CA ASN A 510 -5.66 -22.97 -15.57
C ASN A 510 -5.99 -22.03 -14.43
#